data_1d2ca7e1cf6e0782b6e4e22ef2ceb81f
#
_entry.id   1d2ca7e1cf6e0782b6e4e22ef2ceb81f
#
_cell.length_a   1.000
_cell.length_b   1.000
_cell.length_c   1.000
_cell.angle_alpha   90.00
_cell.angle_beta   90.00
_cell.angle_gamma   90.00
#
_symmetry.space_group_name_H-M   'P 1'
#
loop_
_entity.id
_entity.type
_entity.pdbx_description
1 polymer ?
#
loop_
_entity_poly.entity_id
_entity_poly.type
_entity_poly.pdbx_seq_one_letter_code
_entity_poly.pdbx_strand_id
1 'polypeptide(L)'
;GVTDETLLAQYLIDYYNAPDKTNFTQNLLNTLAVSPKDVKTAAESILDSSDYLDKTTILPKVEKILAECSDPFNGMIYGDVNIDGIITVVDATIVQKYIVNMAHLDNVNQKLADVDVDAVITIKDATAVQKYIVNVDGYGKTGEKFAAA
;
A
#
# COMPACT_ATOMS: atom_id res chain seq x y z
N GLY A 1 -3.04 3.33 16.55
CA GLY A 1 -3.28 4.48 15.69
C GLY A 1 -4.22 4.15 14.54
N VAL A 2 -4.62 5.17 13.81
CA VAL A 2 -5.51 5.02 12.66
C VAL A 2 -4.66 4.78 11.41
N THR A 3 -4.97 3.70 10.67
CA THR A 3 -4.26 3.38 9.43
C THR A 3 -4.84 4.14 8.25
N ASP A 4 -4.10 4.18 7.13
CA ASP A 4 -4.59 4.81 5.89
C ASP A 4 -5.83 4.09 5.36
N GLU A 5 -5.88 2.76 5.46
CA GLU A 5 -7.02 1.96 5.08
C GLU A 5 -8.26 2.35 5.89
N THR A 6 -8.09 2.56 7.19
CA THR A 6 -9.16 2.97 8.09
C THR A 6 -9.66 4.38 7.76
N LEU A 7 -8.76 5.31 7.47
CA LEU A 7 -9.13 6.67 7.08
C LEU A 7 -9.94 6.68 5.79
N LEU A 8 -9.52 5.94 4.78
CA LEU A 8 -10.24 5.87 3.52
C LEU A 8 -11.58 5.14 3.68
N ALA A 9 -11.62 4.08 4.48
CA ALA A 9 -12.86 3.37 4.77
C ALA A 9 -13.86 4.30 5.46
N GLN A 10 -13.41 5.09 6.43
CA GLN A 10 -14.27 6.07 7.11
C GLN A 10 -14.77 7.13 6.14
N TYR A 11 -13.89 7.63 5.24
CA TYR A 11 -14.30 8.57 4.20
C TYR A 11 -15.40 8.00 3.33
N LEU A 12 -15.28 6.75 2.88
CA LEU A 12 -16.28 6.10 2.04
C LEU A 12 -17.61 5.90 2.77
N ILE A 13 -17.54 5.55 4.05
CA ILE A 13 -18.74 5.39 4.89
C ILE A 13 -19.48 6.72 5.02
N ASP A 14 -18.74 7.82 5.24
CA ASP A 14 -19.32 9.15 5.43
C ASP A 14 -19.86 9.75 4.14
N TYR A 15 -19.27 9.44 2.99
CA TYR A 15 -19.60 10.08 1.70
C TYR A 15 -20.07 9.09 0.63
N TYR A 16 -20.68 8.00 1.03
CA TYR A 16 -21.06 6.92 0.12
C TYR A 16 -22.08 7.33 -0.95
N ASN A 17 -22.72 8.49 -0.83
CA ASN A 17 -23.68 9.01 -1.80
C ASN A 17 -23.08 10.04 -2.78
N ALA A 18 -21.81 10.37 -2.67
CA ALA A 18 -21.18 11.38 -3.54
C ALA A 18 -21.12 10.89 -4.99
N PRO A 19 -21.54 11.72 -5.99
CA PRO A 19 -21.66 11.25 -7.38
C PRO A 19 -20.36 10.76 -8.02
N ASP A 20 -19.26 11.46 -7.85
CA ASP A 20 -17.99 11.14 -8.52
C ASP A 20 -17.02 10.37 -7.60
N LYS A 21 -17.55 9.64 -6.66
CA LYS A 21 -16.76 8.99 -5.63
C LYS A 21 -15.77 7.96 -6.19
N THR A 22 -16.15 7.23 -7.25
CA THR A 22 -15.29 6.20 -7.83
C THR A 22 -13.95 6.75 -8.28
N ASN A 23 -13.94 7.83 -9.07
CA ASN A 23 -12.69 8.45 -9.54
C ASN A 23 -11.87 9.00 -8.37
N PHE A 24 -12.55 9.65 -7.43
CA PHE A 24 -11.89 10.21 -6.26
C PHE A 24 -11.30 9.10 -5.39
N THR A 25 -12.00 7.98 -5.24
CA THR A 25 -11.53 6.84 -4.46
C THR A 25 -10.27 6.24 -5.06
N GLN A 26 -10.20 6.08 -6.39
CA GLN A 26 -8.99 5.56 -7.05
C GLN A 26 -7.79 6.47 -6.78
N ASN A 27 -7.97 7.78 -6.85
CA ASN A 27 -6.88 8.72 -6.55
C ASN A 27 -6.39 8.58 -5.11
N LEU A 28 -7.31 8.41 -4.16
CA LEU A 28 -6.94 8.21 -2.76
C LEU A 28 -6.23 6.89 -2.54
N LEU A 29 -6.68 5.81 -3.18
CA LEU A 29 -6.00 4.53 -3.11
C LEU A 29 -4.55 4.65 -3.58
N ASN A 30 -4.34 5.33 -4.70
CA ASN A 30 -3.00 5.55 -5.25
C ASN A 30 -2.15 6.42 -4.33
N THR A 31 -2.71 7.53 -3.84
CA THR A 31 -1.99 8.49 -2.99
C THR A 31 -1.59 7.87 -1.66
N LEU A 32 -2.48 7.11 -1.04
CA LEU A 32 -2.24 6.48 0.25
C LEU A 32 -1.53 5.13 0.13
N ALA A 33 -1.39 4.61 -1.07
CA ALA A 33 -0.79 3.30 -1.35
C ALA A 33 -1.50 2.19 -0.58
N VAL A 34 -2.82 2.09 -0.76
CA VAL A 34 -3.66 1.06 -0.12
C VAL A 34 -4.46 0.30 -1.17
N SER A 35 -4.74 -0.97 -0.90
CA SER A 35 -5.53 -1.80 -1.82
C SER A 35 -7.02 -1.71 -1.51
N PRO A 36 -7.88 -1.89 -2.52
CA PRO A 36 -9.33 -1.94 -2.29
C PRO A 36 -9.73 -3.02 -1.28
N LYS A 37 -9.07 -4.15 -1.27
CA LYS A 37 -9.34 -5.25 -0.34
C LYS A 37 -9.11 -4.85 1.11
N ASP A 38 -8.00 -4.16 1.39
CA ASP A 38 -7.67 -3.71 2.74
C ASP A 38 -8.65 -2.64 3.23
N VAL A 39 -9.07 -1.73 2.33
CA VAL A 39 -10.08 -0.72 2.66
C VAL A 39 -11.40 -1.38 2.99
N LYS A 40 -11.81 -2.40 2.24
CA LYS A 40 -13.03 -3.16 2.51
C LYS A 40 -12.99 -3.79 3.90
N THR A 41 -11.87 -4.43 4.25
CA THR A 41 -11.69 -5.05 5.57
C THR A 41 -11.79 -4.00 6.68
N ALA A 42 -11.18 -2.83 6.50
CA ALA A 42 -11.27 -1.74 7.46
C ALA A 42 -12.72 -1.23 7.59
N ALA A 43 -13.44 -1.11 6.47
CA ALA A 43 -14.84 -0.68 6.49
C ALA A 43 -15.72 -1.66 7.24
N GLU A 44 -15.54 -2.96 7.03
CA GLU A 44 -16.29 -3.99 7.76
C GLU A 44 -16.05 -3.87 9.26
N SER A 45 -14.80 -3.65 9.67
CA SER A 45 -14.43 -3.51 11.07
C SER A 45 -15.08 -2.28 11.71
N ILE A 46 -15.08 -1.14 11.01
CA ILE A 46 -15.72 0.09 11.50
C ILE A 46 -17.22 -0.11 11.67
N LEU A 47 -17.88 -0.73 10.68
CA LEU A 47 -19.32 -0.95 10.72
C LEU A 47 -19.72 -1.94 11.79
N ASP A 48 -18.92 -2.99 12.00
CA ASP A 48 -19.16 -3.99 13.06
C ASP A 48 -19.03 -3.36 14.45
N SER A 49 -18.20 -2.34 14.60
CA SER A 49 -17.98 -1.67 15.89
C SER A 49 -18.97 -0.55 16.16
N SER A 50 -19.81 -0.19 15.17
CA SER A 50 -20.74 0.93 15.29
C SER A 50 -22.12 0.48 15.77
N ASP A 51 -22.69 1.21 16.72
CA ASP A 51 -24.03 0.95 17.23
C ASP A 51 -25.13 1.67 16.43
N TYR A 52 -24.75 2.61 15.58
CA TYR A 52 -25.72 3.47 14.88
C TYR A 52 -25.61 3.45 13.36
N LEU A 53 -24.55 2.89 12.79
CA LEU A 53 -24.39 2.78 11.33
C LEU A 53 -25.00 1.45 10.87
N ASP A 54 -25.77 1.50 9.79
CA ASP A 54 -26.41 0.32 9.22
C ASP A 54 -25.48 -0.38 8.24
N LYS A 55 -24.79 -1.40 8.71
CA LYS A 55 -23.87 -2.19 7.91
C LYS A 55 -24.53 -2.78 6.65
N THR A 56 -25.77 -3.27 6.80
CA THR A 56 -26.51 -3.89 5.68
C THR A 56 -26.78 -2.93 4.53
N THR A 57 -26.89 -1.64 4.81
CA THR A 57 -27.11 -0.61 3.79
C THR A 57 -25.80 -0.03 3.28
N ILE A 58 -24.84 0.25 4.16
CA ILE A 58 -23.63 0.98 3.85
C ILE A 58 -22.58 0.09 3.19
N LEU A 59 -22.35 -1.11 3.72
CA LEU A 59 -21.27 -1.98 3.23
C LEU A 59 -21.40 -2.34 1.75
N PRO A 60 -22.60 -2.71 1.23
CA PRO A 60 -22.73 -2.99 -0.20
C PRO A 60 -22.37 -1.80 -1.10
N LYS A 61 -22.62 -0.58 -0.64
CA LYS A 61 -22.25 0.64 -1.40
C LYS A 61 -20.74 0.85 -1.42
N VAL A 62 -20.08 0.63 -0.28
CA VAL A 62 -18.61 0.69 -0.18
C VAL A 62 -17.98 -0.39 -1.06
N GLU A 63 -18.48 -1.62 -0.99
CA GLU A 63 -17.98 -2.73 -1.80
C GLU A 63 -18.10 -2.44 -3.30
N LYS A 64 -19.23 -1.85 -3.72
CA LYS A 64 -19.45 -1.52 -5.13
C LYS A 64 -18.44 -0.50 -5.64
N ILE A 65 -18.18 0.55 -4.86
CA ILE A 65 -17.19 1.57 -5.24
C ILE A 65 -15.80 0.95 -5.34
N LEU A 66 -15.42 0.13 -4.37
CA LEU A 66 -14.10 -0.50 -4.34
C LEU A 66 -13.91 -1.51 -5.47
N ALA A 67 -14.98 -2.22 -5.85
CA ALA A 67 -14.94 -3.19 -6.95
C ALA A 67 -14.67 -2.51 -8.30
N GLU A 68 -14.99 -1.22 -8.44
CA GLU A 68 -14.73 -0.45 -9.65
C GLU A 68 -13.31 0.12 -9.70
N CYS A 69 -12.54 -0.03 -8.62
CA CYS A 69 -11.19 0.50 -8.50
C CYS A 69 -10.16 -0.55 -8.89
N SER A 70 -9.02 -0.08 -9.40
CA SER A 70 -7.86 -0.92 -9.71
C SER A 70 -6.92 -0.98 -8.51
N ASP A 71 -6.24 -2.12 -8.35
CA ASP A 71 -5.20 -2.26 -7.33
C ASP A 71 -4.00 -1.39 -7.73
N PRO A 72 -3.61 -0.40 -6.90
CA PRO A 72 -2.48 0.47 -7.23
C PRO A 72 -1.14 -0.25 -7.27
N PHE A 73 -1.07 -1.48 -6.76
CA PHE A 73 0.16 -2.26 -6.70
C PHE A 73 0.30 -3.29 -7.80
N ASN A 74 -0.65 -3.32 -8.76
CA ASN A 74 -0.64 -4.33 -9.81
C ASN A 74 0.66 -4.24 -10.64
N GLY A 75 1.37 -5.36 -10.72
CA GLY A 75 2.62 -5.44 -11.47
C GLY A 75 3.87 -4.98 -10.72
N MET A 76 3.74 -4.53 -9.49
CA MET A 76 4.90 -4.10 -8.69
C MET A 76 5.55 -5.27 -7.97
N ILE A 77 6.85 -5.17 -7.70
CA ILE A 77 7.61 -6.19 -6.98
C ILE A 77 8.42 -5.55 -5.85
N TYR A 78 8.56 -6.30 -4.76
CA TYR A 78 9.38 -5.86 -3.62
C TYR A 78 10.82 -5.64 -4.06
N GLY A 79 11.42 -4.56 -3.61
CA GLY A 79 12.80 -4.21 -3.93
C GLY A 79 12.95 -3.35 -5.17
N ASP A 80 11.93 -3.27 -6.02
CA ASP A 80 11.90 -2.36 -7.18
C ASP A 80 11.41 -0.98 -6.72
N VAL A 81 12.27 -0.28 -6.02
CA VAL A 81 11.92 0.94 -5.27
C VAL A 81 11.54 2.09 -6.20
N ASN A 82 12.17 2.20 -7.36
CA ASN A 82 11.89 3.25 -8.34
C ASN A 82 10.84 2.85 -9.39
N ILE A 83 10.32 1.62 -9.29
CA ILE A 83 9.25 1.11 -10.16
C ILE A 83 9.64 1.17 -11.64
N ASP A 84 10.87 0.75 -11.96
CA ASP A 84 11.36 0.69 -13.33
C ASP A 84 11.28 -0.71 -13.95
N GLY A 85 10.76 -1.69 -13.18
CA GLY A 85 10.56 -3.07 -13.63
C GLY A 85 11.74 -4.00 -13.39
N ILE A 86 12.86 -3.49 -12.89
CA ILE A 86 14.04 -4.30 -12.59
C ILE A 86 14.62 -3.94 -11.21
N ILE A 87 15.23 -4.91 -10.57
CA ILE A 87 15.88 -4.71 -9.26
C ILE A 87 17.37 -4.63 -9.50
N THR A 88 17.96 -3.47 -9.19
CA THR A 88 19.39 -3.20 -9.40
C THR A 88 19.99 -2.49 -8.18
N VAL A 89 21.29 -2.23 -8.24
CA VAL A 89 21.98 -1.47 -7.20
C VAL A 89 21.38 -0.05 -7.06
N VAL A 90 20.72 0.46 -8.08
CA VAL A 90 20.04 1.76 -8.01
C VAL A 90 18.96 1.73 -6.93
N ASP A 91 18.19 0.65 -6.83
CA ASP A 91 17.15 0.51 -5.80
C ASP A 91 17.75 0.53 -4.40
N ALA A 92 18.81 -0.21 -4.17
CA ALA A 92 19.51 -0.21 -2.88
C ALA A 92 20.05 1.17 -2.55
N THR A 93 20.60 1.87 -3.53
CA THR A 93 21.12 3.23 -3.35
C THR A 93 20.01 4.20 -2.97
N ILE A 94 18.84 4.09 -3.57
CA ILE A 94 17.68 4.93 -3.24
C ILE A 94 17.27 4.72 -1.78
N VAL A 95 17.23 3.46 -1.32
CA VAL A 95 16.91 3.15 0.08
C VAL A 95 17.94 3.80 1.01
N GLN A 96 19.23 3.69 0.69
CA GLN A 96 20.29 4.29 1.48
C GLN A 96 20.15 5.81 1.56
N LYS A 97 19.85 6.46 0.43
CA LYS A 97 19.63 7.91 0.40
C LYS A 97 18.39 8.32 1.19
N TYR A 98 17.32 7.54 1.13
CA TYR A 98 16.11 7.81 1.90
C TYR A 98 16.38 7.77 3.40
N ILE A 99 17.14 6.80 3.88
CA ILE A 99 17.47 6.64 5.30
C ILE A 99 18.19 7.88 5.85
N VAL A 100 19.04 8.51 5.05
CA VAL A 100 19.81 9.69 5.45
C VAL A 100 19.18 11.00 4.95
N ASN A 101 17.92 10.97 4.54
CA ASN A 101 17.14 12.13 4.09
C ASN A 101 17.71 12.82 2.84
N MET A 102 18.35 12.05 1.96
CA MET A 102 18.86 12.54 0.69
C MET A 102 17.96 12.18 -0.50
N ALA A 103 16.88 11.45 -0.26
CA ALA A 103 15.87 11.12 -1.25
C ALA A 103 14.50 11.06 -0.59
N HIS A 104 13.46 11.36 -1.37
CA HIS A 104 12.07 11.22 -0.93
C HIS A 104 11.47 9.98 -1.56
N LEU A 105 10.65 9.25 -0.79
CA LEU A 105 9.86 8.13 -1.29
C LEU A 105 8.39 8.37 -0.99
N ASP A 106 7.56 8.24 -2.01
CA ASP A 106 6.10 8.25 -1.84
C ASP A 106 5.65 6.97 -1.13
N ASN A 107 4.38 6.94 -0.70
CA ASN A 107 3.87 5.82 0.11
C ASN A 107 4.07 4.45 -0.54
N VAL A 108 3.80 4.33 -1.85
CA VAL A 108 3.96 3.05 -2.54
C VAL A 108 5.43 2.64 -2.62
N ASN A 109 6.33 3.59 -2.90
CA ASN A 109 7.75 3.32 -2.99
C ASN A 109 8.32 2.88 -1.63
N GLN A 110 7.83 3.48 -0.53
CA GLN A 110 8.22 3.06 0.81
C GLN A 110 7.81 1.61 1.09
N LYS A 111 6.62 1.19 0.66
CA LYS A 111 6.17 -0.19 0.84
C LYS A 111 7.03 -1.18 0.05
N LEU A 112 7.44 -0.80 -1.16
CA LEU A 112 8.32 -1.63 -1.98
C LEU A 112 9.74 -1.68 -1.41
N ALA A 113 10.18 -0.64 -0.72
CA ALA A 113 11.50 -0.59 -0.08
C ALA A 113 11.57 -1.43 1.20
N ASP A 114 10.45 -1.63 1.89
CA ASP A 114 10.38 -2.40 3.14
C ASP A 114 10.32 -3.90 2.82
N VAL A 115 11.43 -4.46 2.40
CA VAL A 115 11.47 -5.84 1.89
C VAL A 115 11.45 -6.91 3.00
N ASP A 116 11.75 -6.54 4.24
CA ASP A 116 11.60 -7.45 5.37
C ASP A 116 10.24 -7.31 6.08
N VAL A 117 9.42 -6.37 5.62
CA VAL A 117 8.03 -6.16 6.06
C VAL A 117 7.92 -5.94 7.57
N ASP A 118 8.86 -5.16 8.12
CA ASP A 118 8.85 -4.82 9.55
C ASP A 118 8.26 -3.42 9.82
N ALA A 119 7.73 -2.76 8.77
CA ALA A 119 7.14 -1.43 8.78
C ALA A 119 8.15 -0.29 9.00
N VAL A 120 9.45 -0.59 8.95
CA VAL A 120 10.52 0.40 9.11
C VAL A 120 11.53 0.22 7.98
N ILE A 121 11.87 1.31 7.29
CA ILE A 121 12.90 1.28 6.23
C ILE A 121 14.25 1.57 6.86
N THR A 122 15.15 0.58 6.83
CA THR A 122 16.47 0.68 7.44
C THR A 122 17.54 0.17 6.48
N ILE A 123 18.80 0.24 6.91
CA ILE A 123 19.93 -0.33 6.16
C ILE A 123 19.75 -1.83 5.88
N LYS A 124 18.96 -2.52 6.70
CA LYS A 124 18.67 -3.94 6.49
C LYS A 124 17.92 -4.16 5.17
N ASP A 125 17.04 -3.24 4.80
CA ASP A 125 16.30 -3.33 3.53
C ASP A 125 17.25 -3.13 2.35
N ALA A 126 18.12 -2.13 2.41
CA ALA A 126 19.12 -1.91 1.38
C ALA A 126 20.06 -3.12 1.24
N THR A 127 20.50 -3.69 2.36
CA THR A 127 21.34 -4.88 2.37
C THR A 127 20.61 -6.07 1.75
N ALA A 128 19.33 -6.24 2.05
CA ALA A 128 18.52 -7.32 1.48
C ALA A 128 18.44 -7.20 -0.04
N VAL A 129 18.21 -6.00 -0.58
CA VAL A 129 18.21 -5.78 -2.02
C VAL A 129 19.57 -6.13 -2.62
N GLN A 130 20.67 -5.74 -1.98
CA GLN A 130 22.01 -6.06 -2.45
C GLN A 130 22.26 -7.57 -2.46
N LYS A 131 21.80 -8.29 -1.43
CA LYS A 131 21.91 -9.75 -1.37
C LYS A 131 21.15 -10.41 -2.51
N TYR A 132 19.97 -9.92 -2.83
CA TYR A 132 19.17 -10.42 -3.96
C TYR A 132 19.92 -10.28 -5.27
N ILE A 133 20.54 -9.12 -5.51
CA ILE A 133 21.26 -8.83 -6.75
C ILE A 133 22.42 -9.80 -6.97
N VAL A 134 23.14 -10.15 -5.90
CA VAL A 134 24.28 -11.06 -5.95
C VAL A 134 23.91 -12.51 -5.61
N ASN A 135 22.61 -12.78 -5.50
CA ASN A 135 22.07 -14.12 -5.28
C ASN A 135 22.56 -14.78 -3.97
N VAL A 136 22.58 -13.99 -2.90
CA VAL A 136 22.90 -14.45 -1.53
C VAL A 136 21.62 -14.50 -0.71
N ASP A 137 21.42 -15.56 0.05
CA ASP A 137 20.22 -15.72 0.89
C ASP A 137 20.08 -14.61 1.92
N GLY A 138 18.86 -14.36 2.38
CA GLY A 138 18.56 -13.35 3.40
C GLY A 138 18.07 -12.03 2.83
N TYR A 139 17.49 -12.08 1.64
CA TYR A 139 16.97 -10.86 0.96
C TYR A 139 15.49 -10.60 1.21
N GLY A 140 14.88 -11.26 2.20
CA GLY A 140 13.49 -11.03 2.56
C GLY A 140 12.54 -11.33 1.42
N LYS A 141 11.62 -10.41 1.17
CA LYS A 141 10.64 -10.54 0.08
C LYS A 141 11.11 -9.95 -1.25
N THR A 142 12.35 -9.47 -1.32
CA THR A 142 12.89 -8.87 -2.56
C THR A 142 12.66 -9.80 -3.75
N GLY A 143 12.09 -9.29 -4.83
CA GLY A 143 11.78 -10.05 -6.03
C GLY A 143 10.40 -10.68 -6.05
N GLU A 144 9.69 -10.75 -4.92
CA GLU A 144 8.32 -11.25 -4.87
C GLU A 144 7.35 -10.19 -5.34
N LYS A 145 6.23 -10.60 -5.93
CA LYS A 145 5.15 -9.68 -6.29
C LYS A 145 4.64 -8.98 -5.03
N PHE A 146 4.50 -7.66 -5.12
CA PHE A 146 3.83 -6.92 -4.08
C PHE A 146 2.34 -7.24 -4.15
N ALA A 147 1.82 -7.79 -3.07
CA ALA A 147 0.39 -8.04 -2.93
C ALA A 147 -0.03 -7.42 -1.61
N ALA A 148 -0.89 -6.41 -1.67
CA ALA A 148 -1.39 -5.73 -0.49
C ALA A 148 -2.48 -6.54 0.20
N ALA A 149 -2.40 -7.84 0.16
CA ALA A 149 -3.44 -8.66 0.74
C ALA A 149 -2.84 -9.84 1.45
#